data_ba5fc59b9ec4f1d3d7ed902878abfd7d
#
_entry.id   ba5fc59b9ec4f1d3d7ed902878abfd7d
#
_cell.length_a   1.000
_cell.length_b   1.000
_cell.length_c   1.000
_cell.angle_alpha   90.00
_cell.angle_beta   90.00
_cell.angle_gamma   90.00
#
_symmetry.space_group_name_H-M   'P 1'
#
loop_
_entity.id
_entity.type
_entity.pdbx_description
1 polymer ?
#
loop_
_entity_poly.entity_id
_entity_poly.type
_entity_poly.pdbx_seq_one_letter_code
_entity_poly.pdbx_strand_id
1 'polypeptide(L)'
;MSEIQFLTFSDIMEIHEYQIENFGGASGLRDIELLKSAIGMPESTFGGAFLHPTIYEMAAAYLYHLVENHPFADGNKRVGAMAALVFLDINNIDFDAPEELFT
;
A
#
# COMPACT_ATOMS: atom_id res chain seq x y z
N MET A 1 24.38 -0.84 3.51
CA MET A 1 22.99 -1.12 3.84
C MET A 1 22.09 -0.43 2.84
N SER A 2 21.17 -1.17 2.25
CA SER A 2 20.27 -0.59 1.26
C SER A 2 19.26 0.33 1.91
N GLU A 3 18.97 1.42 1.25
CA GLU A 3 17.86 2.26 1.67
C GLU A 3 16.54 1.57 1.37
N ILE A 4 15.55 1.81 2.22
CA ILE A 4 14.22 1.29 2.01
C ILE A 4 13.55 2.06 0.87
N GLN A 5 12.97 1.32 -0.06
CA GLN A 5 12.21 1.89 -1.18
C GLN A 5 10.75 1.96 -0.77
N PHE A 6 10.21 3.16 -0.64
CA PHE A 6 8.80 3.36 -0.33
C PHE A 6 7.99 3.55 -1.60
N LEU A 7 6.71 3.20 -1.54
CA LEU A 7 5.80 3.40 -2.66
C LEU A 7 5.42 4.88 -2.77
N THR A 8 5.29 5.35 -4.00
CA THR A 8 4.89 6.73 -4.29
C THR A 8 3.38 6.80 -4.53
N PHE A 9 2.86 8.01 -4.58
CA PHE A 9 1.48 8.26 -4.99
C PHE A 9 1.19 7.60 -6.36
N SER A 10 2.10 7.79 -7.31
CA SER A 10 1.97 7.21 -8.66
C SER A 10 1.91 5.69 -8.62
N ASP A 11 2.74 5.07 -7.78
CA ASP A 11 2.73 3.61 -7.63
C ASP A 11 1.38 3.10 -7.16
N ILE A 12 0.81 3.76 -6.16
CA ILE A 12 -0.49 3.35 -5.61
C ILE A 12 -1.61 3.56 -6.63
N MET A 13 -1.56 4.65 -7.39
CA MET A 13 -2.55 4.89 -8.45
C MET A 13 -2.48 3.81 -9.53
N GLU A 14 -1.28 3.38 -9.91
CA GLU A 14 -1.11 2.30 -10.87
C GLU A 14 -1.65 0.96 -10.34
N ILE A 15 -1.39 0.68 -9.06
CA ILE A 15 -1.91 -0.52 -8.40
C ILE A 15 -3.44 -0.51 -8.43
N HIS A 16 -4.06 0.62 -8.11
CA HIS A 16 -5.50 0.73 -8.12
C HIS A 16 -6.06 0.51 -9.53
N GLU A 17 -5.48 1.15 -10.52
CA GLU A 17 -5.91 0.99 -11.91
C GLU A 17 -5.84 -0.48 -12.35
N TYR A 18 -4.75 -1.16 -12.01
CA TYR A 18 -4.59 -2.58 -12.29
C TYR A 18 -5.70 -3.42 -11.64
N GLN A 19 -6.02 -3.12 -10.37
CA GLN A 19 -7.06 -3.86 -9.64
C GLN A 19 -8.44 -3.68 -10.28
N ILE A 20 -8.77 -2.45 -10.68
CA ILE A 20 -10.06 -2.18 -11.31
C ILE A 20 -10.15 -2.85 -12.69
N GLU A 21 -9.09 -2.79 -13.49
CA GLU A 21 -9.06 -3.41 -14.82
C GLU A 21 -9.20 -4.94 -14.75
N ASN A 22 -8.59 -5.57 -13.76
CA ASN A 22 -8.53 -7.04 -13.69
C ASN A 22 -9.62 -7.67 -12.83
N PHE A 23 -10.19 -6.93 -11.88
CA PHE A 23 -11.17 -7.48 -10.94
C PHE A 23 -12.49 -6.72 -10.95
N GLY A 24 -12.57 -5.61 -11.68
CA GLY A 24 -13.78 -4.79 -11.74
C GLY A 24 -13.93 -3.86 -10.57
N GLY A 25 -15.02 -3.14 -10.54
CA GLY A 25 -15.33 -2.15 -9.54
C GLY A 25 -15.32 -0.74 -10.10
N ALA A 26 -15.72 0.22 -9.27
CA ALA A 26 -15.77 1.63 -9.66
C ALA A 26 -14.37 2.22 -9.66
N SER A 27 -13.98 2.83 -10.76
CA SER A 27 -12.74 3.60 -10.84
C SER A 27 -12.92 4.94 -10.16
N GLY A 28 -11.83 5.50 -9.71
CA GLY A 28 -11.84 6.85 -9.19
C GLY A 28 -11.32 6.96 -7.78
N LEU A 29 -10.73 8.12 -7.52
CA LEU A 29 -10.20 8.50 -6.23
C LEU A 29 -11.31 9.24 -5.47
N ARG A 30 -11.65 8.73 -4.29
CA ARG A 30 -12.67 9.33 -3.44
C ARG A 30 -12.13 10.52 -2.67
N ASP A 31 -10.90 10.39 -2.13
CA ASP A 31 -10.33 11.42 -1.27
C ASP A 31 -8.80 11.39 -1.37
N ILE A 32 -8.24 12.40 -2.06
CA ILE A 32 -6.80 12.47 -2.29
C ILE A 32 -6.02 12.72 -1.00
N GLU A 33 -6.56 13.47 -0.05
CA GLU A 33 -5.86 13.74 1.20
C GLU A 33 -5.78 12.49 2.07
N LEU A 34 -6.82 11.69 2.08
CA LEU A 34 -6.80 10.40 2.76
C LEU A 34 -5.81 9.42 2.11
N LEU A 35 -5.67 9.48 0.78
CA LEU A 35 -4.68 8.67 0.09
C LEU A 35 -3.27 9.10 0.46
N LYS A 36 -2.99 10.40 0.41
CA LYS A 36 -1.67 10.92 0.78
C LYS A 36 -1.31 10.57 2.23
N SER A 37 -2.28 10.66 3.13
CA SER A 37 -2.09 10.28 4.52
C SER A 37 -1.70 8.80 4.64
N ALA A 38 -2.43 7.93 3.95
CA ALA A 38 -2.16 6.49 3.98
C ALA A 38 -0.76 6.16 3.45
N ILE A 39 -0.36 6.80 2.36
CA ILE A 39 0.95 6.57 1.74
C ILE A 39 2.08 7.05 2.64
N GLY A 40 1.88 8.12 3.39
CA GLY A 40 2.89 8.67 4.27
C GLY A 40 3.12 7.89 5.56
N MET A 41 2.15 7.10 6.01
CA MET A 41 2.25 6.40 7.29
C MET A 41 3.39 5.39 7.39
N PRO A 42 3.65 4.55 6.36
CA PRO A 42 4.73 3.57 6.48
C PRO A 42 6.11 4.18 6.67
N GLU A 43 6.35 5.37 6.13
CA GLU A 43 7.65 6.03 6.23
C GLU A 43 7.72 7.08 7.34
N SER A 44 6.68 7.20 8.16
CA SER A 44 6.63 8.17 9.25
C SER A 44 7.71 7.93 10.28
N THR A 45 8.26 9.01 10.79
CA THR A 45 9.33 8.95 11.79
C THR A 45 8.95 9.74 13.04
N PHE A 46 9.61 9.39 14.13
CA PHE A 46 9.51 10.13 15.38
C PHE A 46 10.87 10.10 16.05
N GLY A 47 11.41 11.28 16.37
CA GLY A 47 12.73 11.37 17.00
C GLY A 47 13.86 10.77 16.17
N GLY A 48 13.76 10.83 14.85
CA GLY A 48 14.78 10.32 13.93
C GLY A 48 14.69 8.82 13.65
N ALA A 49 13.68 8.13 14.18
CA ALA A 49 13.50 6.70 13.96
C ALA A 49 12.13 6.43 13.36
N PHE A 50 12.02 5.38 12.54
CA PHE A 50 10.73 4.99 11.97
C PHE A 50 9.76 4.54 13.05
N LEU A 51 8.49 4.97 12.94
CA LEU A 51 7.41 4.48 13.81
C LEU A 51 7.18 2.99 13.60
N HIS A 52 7.37 2.51 12.37
CA HIS A 52 7.28 1.10 12.01
C HIS A 52 8.70 0.62 11.72
N PRO A 53 9.42 0.07 12.74
CA PRO A 53 10.86 -0.14 12.61
C PRO A 53 11.27 -1.32 11.72
N THR A 54 10.34 -2.23 11.39
CA THR A 54 10.66 -3.35 10.50
C THR A 54 9.98 -3.19 9.16
N ILE A 55 10.57 -3.83 8.13
CA ILE A 55 10.00 -3.81 6.79
C ILE A 55 8.58 -4.43 6.76
N TYR A 56 8.36 -5.44 7.60
CA TYR A 56 7.05 -6.09 7.68
C TYR A 56 6.00 -5.19 8.31
N GLU A 57 6.39 -4.42 9.32
CA GLU A 57 5.49 -3.44 9.93
C GLU A 57 5.14 -2.31 8.97
N MET A 58 6.11 -1.89 8.13
CA MET A 58 5.87 -0.89 7.10
C MET A 58 4.89 -1.42 6.05
N ALA A 59 5.05 -2.67 5.63
CA ALA A 59 4.12 -3.31 4.69
C ALA A 59 2.71 -3.38 5.29
N ALA A 60 2.61 -3.76 6.55
CA ALA A 60 1.33 -3.82 7.26
C ALA A 60 0.69 -2.43 7.37
N ALA A 61 1.51 -1.38 7.51
CA ALA A 61 1.00 -0.02 7.57
C ALA A 61 0.38 0.41 6.24
N TYR A 62 0.96 0.03 5.10
CA TYR A 62 0.32 0.27 3.80
C TYR A 62 -1.06 -0.39 3.76
N LEU A 63 -1.13 -1.68 4.10
CA LEU A 63 -2.39 -2.41 4.10
C LEU A 63 -3.42 -1.74 5.02
N TYR A 64 -3.04 -1.52 6.27
CA TYR A 64 -3.95 -0.98 7.27
C TYR A 64 -4.51 0.38 6.87
N HIS A 65 -3.62 1.32 6.51
CA HIS A 65 -4.05 2.70 6.25
C HIS A 65 -4.79 2.85 4.93
N LEU A 66 -4.43 2.08 3.89
CA LEU A 66 -5.16 2.09 2.63
C LEU A 66 -6.58 1.52 2.80
N VAL A 67 -6.73 0.51 3.64
CA VAL A 67 -8.05 -0.04 3.93
C VAL A 67 -8.86 0.89 4.83
N GLU A 68 -8.25 1.37 5.93
CA GLU A 68 -8.93 2.22 6.91
C GLU A 68 -9.36 3.56 6.34
N ASN A 69 -8.48 4.20 5.59
CA ASN A 69 -8.75 5.54 5.04
C ASN A 69 -9.74 5.51 3.88
N HIS A 70 -9.87 4.36 3.24
CA HIS A 70 -10.84 4.18 2.15
C HIS A 70 -10.73 5.27 1.08
N PRO A 71 -9.52 5.52 0.53
CA PRO A 71 -9.31 6.67 -0.37
C PRO A 71 -9.89 6.50 -1.76
N PHE A 72 -10.16 5.28 -2.19
CA PHE A 72 -10.73 5.01 -3.51
C PHE A 72 -12.22 4.72 -3.42
N ALA A 73 -12.91 4.92 -4.55
CA ALA A 73 -14.32 4.59 -4.63
C ALA A 73 -14.58 3.10 -4.40
N ASP A 74 -13.65 2.25 -4.85
CA ASP A 74 -13.75 0.80 -4.73
C ASP A 74 -12.37 0.18 -4.76
N GLY A 75 -12.26 -1.07 -4.31
CA GLY A 75 -11.03 -1.85 -4.39
C GLY A 75 -9.99 -1.57 -3.31
N ASN A 76 -10.34 -0.87 -2.23
CA ASN A 76 -9.37 -0.47 -1.20
C ASN A 76 -8.66 -1.65 -0.53
N LYS A 77 -9.37 -2.75 -0.27
CA LYS A 77 -8.76 -3.94 0.33
C LYS A 77 -7.74 -4.59 -0.59
N ARG A 78 -8.08 -4.70 -1.88
CA ARG A 78 -7.16 -5.28 -2.88
C ARG A 78 -5.95 -4.39 -3.09
N VAL A 79 -6.16 -3.07 -3.15
CA VAL A 79 -5.05 -2.12 -3.28
C VAL A 79 -4.14 -2.21 -2.07
N GLY A 80 -4.71 -2.24 -0.87
CA GLY A 80 -3.91 -2.36 0.36
C GLY A 80 -3.06 -3.63 0.38
N ALA A 81 -3.66 -4.77 0.05
CA ALA A 81 -2.95 -6.05 0.00
C ALA A 81 -1.84 -6.05 -1.05
N MET A 82 -2.14 -5.55 -2.26
CA MET A 82 -1.16 -5.50 -3.33
C MET A 82 -0.03 -4.52 -2.99
N ALA A 83 -0.35 -3.36 -2.41
CA ALA A 83 0.66 -2.38 -2.01
C ALA A 83 1.65 -2.99 -1.02
N ALA A 84 1.15 -3.73 -0.03
CA ALA A 84 2.01 -4.39 0.95
C ALA A 84 2.96 -5.39 0.27
N LEU A 85 2.44 -6.18 -0.66
CA LEU A 85 3.25 -7.19 -1.38
C LEU A 85 4.26 -6.54 -2.33
N VAL A 86 3.86 -5.51 -3.08
CA VAL A 86 4.75 -4.79 -3.97
C VAL A 86 5.87 -4.12 -3.16
N PHE A 87 5.52 -3.52 -2.02
CA PHE A 87 6.51 -2.91 -1.14
C PHE A 87 7.56 -3.93 -0.69
N LEU A 88 7.13 -5.12 -0.25
CA LEU A 88 8.07 -6.16 0.13
C LEU A 88 8.93 -6.60 -1.05
N ASP A 89 8.32 -6.77 -2.20
CA ASP A 89 9.02 -7.22 -3.42
C ASP A 89 10.09 -6.23 -3.86
N ILE A 90 9.80 -4.95 -3.91
CA ILE A 90 10.79 -3.94 -4.33
C ILE A 90 11.92 -3.78 -3.32
N ASN A 91 11.74 -4.28 -2.11
CA ASN A 91 12.77 -4.30 -1.07
C ASN A 91 13.43 -5.67 -0.94
N ASN A 92 13.26 -6.52 -1.94
CA ASN A 92 13.91 -7.83 -2.06
C ASN A 92 13.49 -8.84 -0.99
N ILE A 93 12.24 -8.73 -0.54
CA ILE A 93 11.67 -9.68 0.41
C ILE A 93 10.74 -10.61 -0.37
N ASP A 94 11.05 -11.89 -0.40
CA ASP A 94 10.18 -12.90 -0.98
C ASP A 94 8.99 -13.13 -0.05
N PHE A 95 7.80 -13.07 -0.60
CA PHE A 95 6.60 -13.31 0.17
C PHE A 95 5.62 -14.14 -0.65
N ASP A 96 5.30 -15.33 -0.12
CA ASP A 96 4.40 -16.29 -0.75
C ASP A 96 2.99 -16.06 -0.20
N ALA A 97 2.21 -15.26 -0.89
CA ALA A 97 0.87 -14.91 -0.45
C ALA A 97 -0.15 -15.96 -0.88
N PRO A 98 -1.11 -16.31 -0.02
CA PRO A 98 -2.23 -17.15 -0.46
C PRO A 98 -3.03 -16.48 -1.58
N GLU A 99 -3.51 -17.27 -2.53
CA GLU A 99 -4.32 -16.76 -3.64
C GLU A 99 -5.54 -15.97 -3.15
N GLU A 100 -6.10 -16.36 -2.03
CA GLU A 100 -7.29 -15.73 -1.46
C GLU A 100 -7.11 -14.26 -1.16
N LEU A 101 -5.88 -13.78 -1.00
CA LEU A 101 -5.64 -12.35 -0.80
C LEU A 101 -6.02 -11.51 -2.03
N PHE A 102 -6.08 -12.12 -3.19
CA PHE A 102 -6.27 -11.41 -4.46
C PHE A 102 -7.60 -11.71 -5.14
N THR A 103 -8.42 -12.51 -4.51
CA THR A 103 -9.73 -12.90 -5.09
C THR A 103 -10.92 -12.33 -4.35
#